data_7a6c6fd2ca6883e02f299716b9c20f6d
#
_entry.id   7a6c6fd2ca6883e02f299716b9c20f6d
#
_cell.length_a   1.000
_cell.length_b   1.000
_cell.length_c   1.000
_cell.angle_alpha   90.00
_cell.angle_beta   90.00
_cell.angle_gamma   90.00
#
_symmetry.space_group_name_H-M   'P 1'
#
loop_
_entity.id
_entity.type
_entity.pdbx_description
1 polymer ?
#
loop_
_entity_poly.entity_id
_entity_poly.type
_entity_poly.pdbx_seq_one_letter_code
_entity_poly.pdbx_strand_id
1 'polypeptide(L)'
;MGMGDARGRILFAAEELFYEHGFDAVSMNAIALRAGASKANVFHHFSTKNALYLAVLLRARQEAASHLRSLERGDGPFTRRLAEFAGSHLARLLEQKQLSRLILRELLTIGPHRAQELAEHVFEENFRRFVLILRAGQGSGELRPDLDAAMVATILLGANVFFFEARTLLRHFRDVEFMEKPEQFTEMLVDILLHGIGPSPHPVRSRPLRGSGSRINRDTAAAARRNRK
;
A
#
# COMPACT_ATOMS: atom_id res chain seq x y z
N MET A 1 28.98 -0.45 23.31
CA MET A 1 28.22 -0.19 22.06
C MET A 1 28.38 -1.42 21.21
N GLY A 2 27.38 -2.28 21.20
CA GLY A 2 27.42 -3.58 20.53
C GLY A 2 27.72 -3.45 19.05
N MET A 3 28.42 -4.44 18.48
CA MET A 3 28.54 -4.70 17.03
C MET A 3 27.15 -5.03 16.43
N GLY A 4 26.17 -4.16 16.72
CA GLY A 4 24.81 -4.27 16.29
C GLY A 4 24.76 -4.23 14.78
N ASP A 5 24.60 -5.38 14.23
CA ASP A 5 24.08 -5.71 12.92
C ASP A 5 24.64 -4.86 11.75
N ALA A 6 25.95 -5.09 11.46
CA ALA A 6 26.58 -4.50 10.28
C ALA A 6 25.78 -4.84 9.00
N ARG A 7 25.19 -6.03 8.94
CA ARG A 7 24.31 -6.46 7.86
C ARG A 7 23.08 -5.59 7.75
N GLY A 8 22.44 -5.23 8.87
CA GLY A 8 21.29 -4.34 8.90
C GLY A 8 21.62 -2.93 8.46
N ARG A 9 22.74 -2.35 8.91
CA ARG A 9 23.20 -1.03 8.45
C ARG A 9 23.50 -1.01 6.95
N ILE A 10 24.12 -2.08 6.42
CA ILE A 10 24.39 -2.21 4.98
C ILE A 10 23.08 -2.29 4.19
N LEU A 11 22.10 -3.09 4.65
CA LEU A 11 20.79 -3.18 4.01
C LEU A 11 20.06 -1.84 3.99
N PHE A 12 20.05 -1.13 5.11
CA PHE A 12 19.41 0.19 5.21
C PHE A 12 20.07 1.22 4.28
N ALA A 13 21.40 1.30 4.27
CA ALA A 13 22.14 2.18 3.37
C ALA A 13 21.92 1.83 1.89
N ALA A 14 21.81 0.54 1.58
CA ALA A 14 21.52 0.08 0.22
C ALA A 14 20.09 0.45 -0.21
N GLU A 15 19.11 0.28 0.69
CA GLU A 15 17.72 0.68 0.44
C GLU A 15 17.61 2.17 0.09
N GLU A 16 18.22 3.05 0.90
CA GLU A 16 18.24 4.50 0.65
C GLU A 16 18.87 4.83 -0.72
N LEU A 17 20.07 4.31 -0.99
CA LEU A 17 20.78 4.60 -2.23
C LEU A 17 20.06 4.05 -3.47
N PHE A 18 19.53 2.84 -3.41
CA PHE A 18 18.75 2.28 -4.50
C PHE A 18 17.47 3.06 -4.76
N TYR A 19 16.83 3.57 -3.71
CA TYR A 19 15.69 4.46 -3.86
C TYR A 19 16.08 5.79 -4.53
N GLU A 20 17.14 6.44 -4.05
CA GLU A 20 17.58 7.76 -4.53
C GLU A 20 18.06 7.72 -5.99
N HIS A 21 18.87 6.71 -6.34
CA HIS A 21 19.63 6.70 -7.59
C HIS A 21 19.30 5.55 -8.55
N GLY A 22 18.52 4.56 -8.09
CA GLY A 22 18.26 3.34 -8.84
C GLY A 22 19.36 2.29 -8.71
N PHE A 23 19.04 1.07 -9.16
CA PHE A 23 19.96 -0.05 -9.05
C PHE A 23 21.28 0.18 -9.82
N ASP A 24 21.21 0.65 -11.06
CA ASP A 24 22.38 0.71 -11.95
C ASP A 24 23.42 1.74 -11.50
N ALA A 25 22.96 2.91 -11.03
CA ALA A 25 23.83 4.01 -10.61
C ALA A 25 24.53 3.79 -9.26
N VAL A 26 24.07 2.84 -8.44
CA VAL A 26 24.62 2.59 -7.10
C VAL A 26 25.78 1.61 -7.16
N SER A 27 26.90 1.93 -6.48
CA SER A 27 28.05 1.05 -6.33
C SER A 27 28.15 0.44 -4.94
N MET A 28 28.77 -0.73 -4.81
CA MET A 28 29.08 -1.34 -3.50
C MET A 28 29.96 -0.46 -2.63
N ASN A 29 30.80 0.39 -3.23
CA ASN A 29 31.63 1.37 -2.50
C ASN A 29 30.78 2.49 -1.89
N ALA A 30 29.79 3.01 -2.64
CA ALA A 30 28.86 4.02 -2.15
C ALA A 30 28.05 3.49 -0.96
N ILE A 31 27.59 2.22 -1.06
CA ILE A 31 26.88 1.56 0.03
C ILE A 31 27.79 1.38 1.25
N ALA A 32 29.03 0.95 1.08
CA ALA A 32 30.00 0.83 2.18
C ALA A 32 30.19 2.15 2.91
N LEU A 33 30.40 3.23 2.15
CA LEU A 33 30.57 4.58 2.71
C LEU A 33 29.32 5.03 3.50
N ARG A 34 28.12 4.87 2.90
CA ARG A 34 26.84 5.25 3.54
C ARG A 34 26.56 4.42 4.81
N ALA A 35 26.93 3.14 4.82
CA ALA A 35 26.75 2.22 5.94
C ALA A 35 27.78 2.39 7.07
N GLY A 36 28.80 3.21 6.88
CA GLY A 36 29.95 3.28 7.80
C GLY A 36 30.67 1.94 7.92
N ALA A 37 30.80 1.20 6.83
CA ALA A 37 31.42 -0.13 6.75
C ALA A 37 32.58 -0.14 5.75
N SER A 38 33.54 -1.07 5.92
CA SER A 38 34.55 -1.29 4.90
C SER A 38 33.96 -2.03 3.70
N LYS A 39 34.54 -1.82 2.50
CA LYS A 39 34.15 -2.56 1.29
C LYS A 39 34.24 -4.07 1.51
N ALA A 40 35.29 -4.54 2.19
CA ALA A 40 35.45 -5.96 2.53
C ALA A 40 34.30 -6.48 3.39
N ASN A 41 33.82 -5.70 4.35
CA ASN A 41 32.70 -6.05 5.20
C ASN A 41 31.39 -6.15 4.38
N VAL A 42 31.16 -5.23 3.43
CA VAL A 42 29.98 -5.33 2.56
C VAL A 42 30.03 -6.59 1.71
N PHE A 43 31.18 -6.93 1.10
CA PHE A 43 31.35 -8.15 0.31
C PHE A 43 31.32 -9.43 1.14
N HIS A 44 31.70 -9.37 2.42
CA HIS A 44 31.54 -10.48 3.35
C HIS A 44 30.05 -10.85 3.57
N HIS A 45 29.19 -9.85 3.68
CA HIS A 45 27.75 -10.07 3.89
C HIS A 45 26.98 -10.29 2.57
N PHE A 46 27.39 -9.68 1.48
CA PHE A 46 26.71 -9.70 0.19
C PHE A 46 27.71 -9.80 -0.95
N SER A 47 27.83 -10.98 -1.55
CA SER A 47 28.80 -11.29 -2.58
C SER A 47 28.72 -10.41 -3.85
N THR A 48 27.50 -9.91 -4.16
CA THR A 48 27.23 -9.08 -5.33
C THR A 48 26.22 -7.97 -5.01
N LYS A 49 26.21 -6.92 -5.84
CA LYS A 49 25.20 -5.86 -5.78
C LYS A 49 23.78 -6.42 -5.96
N ASN A 50 23.61 -7.40 -6.85
CA ASN A 50 22.31 -8.04 -7.06
C ASN A 50 21.85 -8.83 -5.83
N ALA A 51 22.75 -9.58 -5.18
CA ALA A 51 22.43 -10.29 -3.94
C ALA A 51 21.99 -9.31 -2.81
N LEU A 52 22.66 -8.17 -2.70
CA LEU A 52 22.28 -7.11 -1.75
C LEU A 52 20.92 -6.50 -2.11
N TYR A 53 20.68 -6.22 -3.37
CA TYR A 53 19.42 -5.68 -3.87
C TYR A 53 18.24 -6.63 -3.59
N LEU A 54 18.39 -7.91 -3.94
CA LEU A 54 17.40 -8.94 -3.62
C LEU A 54 17.15 -9.03 -2.11
N ALA A 55 18.18 -8.92 -1.29
CA ALA A 55 18.02 -8.94 0.18
C ALA A 55 17.21 -7.74 0.70
N VAL A 56 17.32 -6.56 0.09
CA VAL A 56 16.46 -5.39 0.39
C VAL A 56 15.00 -5.71 0.04
N LEU A 57 14.73 -6.26 -1.13
CA LEU A 57 13.37 -6.62 -1.55
C LEU A 57 12.77 -7.75 -0.70
N LEU A 58 13.58 -8.76 -0.33
CA LEU A 58 13.15 -9.86 0.53
C LEU A 58 12.78 -9.40 1.94
N ARG A 59 13.41 -8.36 2.46
CA ARG A 59 13.00 -7.76 3.74
C ARG A 59 11.56 -7.23 3.67
N ALA A 60 11.22 -6.51 2.60
CA ALA A 60 9.85 -6.05 2.37
C ALA A 60 8.85 -7.20 2.27
N ARG A 61 9.23 -8.32 1.64
CA ARG A 61 8.40 -9.54 1.57
C ARG A 61 8.10 -10.12 2.94
N GLN A 62 9.09 -10.20 3.84
CA GLN A 62 8.90 -10.76 5.19
C GLN A 62 7.95 -9.92 6.03
N GLU A 63 8.02 -8.61 5.92
CA GLU A 63 7.10 -7.69 6.61
C GLU A 63 5.66 -7.85 6.06
N ALA A 64 5.49 -7.93 4.74
CA ALA A 64 4.18 -8.20 4.13
C ALA A 64 3.58 -9.55 4.58
N ALA A 65 4.40 -10.59 4.74
CA ALA A 65 3.97 -11.89 5.23
C ALA A 65 3.40 -11.84 6.66
N SER A 66 3.85 -10.91 7.51
CA SER A 66 3.30 -10.76 8.86
C SER A 66 1.86 -10.26 8.85
N HIS A 67 1.53 -9.32 7.99
CA HIS A 67 0.15 -8.81 7.84
C HIS A 67 -0.80 -9.87 7.27
N LEU A 68 -0.32 -10.70 6.34
CA LEU A 68 -1.10 -11.84 5.85
C LEU A 68 -1.38 -12.88 6.95
N ARG A 69 -0.45 -13.10 7.87
CA ARG A 69 -0.70 -13.98 9.04
C ARG A 69 -1.80 -13.43 9.93
N SER A 70 -1.87 -12.12 10.14
CA SER A 70 -2.94 -11.49 10.92
C SER A 70 -4.30 -11.65 10.23
N LEU A 71 -4.37 -11.48 8.91
CA LEU A 71 -5.59 -11.74 8.13
C LEU A 71 -6.04 -13.21 8.25
N GLU A 72 -5.11 -14.15 8.16
CA GLU A 72 -5.39 -15.59 8.19
C GLU A 72 -5.89 -16.07 9.55
N ARG A 73 -5.27 -15.60 10.65
CA ARG A 73 -5.44 -16.11 12.01
C ARG A 73 -6.17 -15.17 12.95
N GLY A 74 -6.53 -13.97 12.48
CA GLY A 74 -7.21 -12.97 13.30
C GLY A 74 -8.59 -13.42 13.76
N ASP A 75 -9.04 -12.89 14.88
CA ASP A 75 -10.37 -13.15 15.44
C ASP A 75 -11.45 -12.34 14.73
N GLY A 76 -12.67 -12.89 14.72
CA GLY A 76 -13.85 -12.23 14.20
C GLY A 76 -14.13 -12.51 12.71
N PRO A 77 -15.17 -11.86 12.14
CA PRO A 77 -15.61 -12.06 10.78
C PRO A 77 -14.50 -11.79 9.75
N PHE A 78 -14.46 -12.58 8.69
CA PHE A 78 -13.45 -12.44 7.63
C PHE A 78 -13.47 -11.04 6.99
N THR A 79 -14.67 -10.48 6.82
CA THR A 79 -14.87 -9.14 6.25
C THR A 79 -14.17 -8.04 7.06
N ARG A 80 -14.23 -8.11 8.39
CA ARG A 80 -13.52 -7.21 9.28
C ARG A 80 -12.00 -7.38 9.17
N ARG A 81 -11.53 -8.63 9.19
CA ARG A 81 -10.10 -8.94 9.04
C ARG A 81 -9.55 -8.47 7.69
N LEU A 82 -10.34 -8.58 6.63
CA LEU A 82 -9.98 -8.07 5.30
C LEU A 82 -9.85 -6.54 5.30
N ALA A 83 -10.75 -5.82 5.99
CA ALA A 83 -10.66 -4.37 6.14
C ALA A 83 -9.41 -3.95 6.94
N GLU A 84 -9.12 -4.64 8.03
CA GLU A 84 -7.91 -4.43 8.83
C GLU A 84 -6.62 -4.70 8.02
N PHE A 85 -6.63 -5.74 7.18
CA PHE A 85 -5.53 -6.03 6.26
C PHE A 85 -5.36 -4.92 5.21
N ALA A 86 -6.44 -4.48 4.57
CA ALA A 86 -6.40 -3.40 3.57
C ALA A 86 -5.82 -2.12 4.18
N GLY A 87 -6.27 -1.74 5.39
CA GLY A 87 -5.78 -0.59 6.13
C GLY A 87 -4.29 -0.71 6.49
N SER A 88 -3.88 -1.84 7.04
CA SER A 88 -2.47 -2.07 7.41
C SER A 88 -1.55 -2.12 6.19
N HIS A 89 -2.01 -2.65 5.06
CA HIS A 89 -1.26 -2.63 3.81
C HIS A 89 -1.04 -1.19 3.31
N LEU A 90 -2.08 -0.35 3.30
CA LEU A 90 -1.96 1.06 2.91
C LEU A 90 -1.09 1.85 3.88
N ALA A 91 -1.29 1.68 5.20
CA ALA A 91 -0.48 2.34 6.22
C ALA A 91 1.02 2.06 6.01
N ARG A 92 1.38 0.80 5.74
CA ARG A 92 2.76 0.42 5.45
C ARG A 92 3.31 1.10 4.19
N LEU A 93 2.53 1.17 3.11
CA LEU A 93 2.95 1.91 1.90
C LEU A 93 3.26 3.38 2.22
N LEU A 94 2.45 3.99 3.09
CA LEU A 94 2.61 5.40 3.48
C LEU A 94 3.75 5.63 4.47
N GLU A 95 4.04 4.67 5.35
CA GLU A 95 5.13 4.74 6.34
C GLU A 95 6.50 4.48 5.68
N GLN A 96 6.58 3.44 4.84
CA GLN A 96 7.83 3.00 4.19
C GLN A 96 7.94 3.53 2.74
N LYS A 97 7.74 4.83 2.56
CA LYS A 97 7.63 5.46 1.23
C LYS A 97 8.79 5.13 0.29
N GLN A 98 10.02 5.09 0.79
CA GLN A 98 11.21 4.84 -0.01
C GLN A 98 11.21 3.41 -0.55
N LEU A 99 10.99 2.42 0.33
CA LEU A 99 10.93 1.01 -0.04
C LEU A 99 9.74 0.72 -0.96
N SER A 100 8.58 1.29 -0.67
CA SER A 100 7.38 1.15 -1.50
C SER A 100 7.61 1.67 -2.92
N ARG A 101 8.18 2.86 -3.07
CA ARG A 101 8.50 3.42 -4.40
C ARG A 101 9.59 2.63 -5.12
N LEU A 102 10.58 2.10 -4.40
CA LEU A 102 11.60 1.22 -5.00
C LEU A 102 10.94 -0.02 -5.62
N ILE A 103 10.07 -0.69 -4.86
CA ILE A 103 9.34 -1.88 -5.31
C ILE A 103 8.44 -1.55 -6.51
N LEU A 104 7.67 -0.46 -6.43
CA LEU A 104 6.76 -0.07 -7.51
C LEU A 104 7.50 0.32 -8.79
N ARG A 105 8.63 1.01 -8.67
CA ARG A 105 9.48 1.30 -9.83
C ARG A 105 9.97 0.00 -10.49
N GLU A 106 10.40 -0.99 -9.71
CA GLU A 106 10.77 -2.29 -10.26
C GLU A 106 9.60 -2.94 -11.01
N LEU A 107 8.42 -2.97 -10.42
CA LEU A 107 7.22 -3.54 -11.07
C LEU A 107 6.86 -2.86 -12.39
N LEU A 108 7.09 -1.55 -12.52
CA LEU A 108 6.70 -0.76 -13.69
C LEU A 108 7.79 -0.72 -14.77
N THR A 109 9.06 -0.86 -14.41
CA THR A 109 10.20 -0.68 -15.34
C THR A 109 10.92 -1.96 -15.70
N ILE A 110 10.49 -3.07 -15.14
CA ILE A 110 11.19 -4.34 -15.23
C ILE A 110 11.09 -4.98 -16.63
N GLY A 111 12.23 -5.40 -17.16
CA GLY A 111 12.23 -6.22 -18.37
C GLY A 111 11.80 -7.67 -18.10
N PRO A 112 11.39 -8.42 -19.15
CA PRO A 112 10.78 -9.75 -19.00
C PRO A 112 11.55 -10.74 -18.13
N HIS A 113 12.88 -10.82 -18.30
CA HIS A 113 13.72 -11.76 -17.55
C HIS A 113 13.78 -11.44 -16.05
N ARG A 114 13.89 -10.16 -15.70
CA ARG A 114 13.95 -9.73 -14.31
C ARG A 114 12.58 -9.79 -13.65
N ALA A 115 11.50 -9.60 -14.44
CA ALA A 115 10.13 -9.75 -13.97
C ALA A 115 9.88 -11.16 -13.44
N GLN A 116 10.35 -12.18 -14.13
CA GLN A 116 10.23 -13.57 -13.71
C GLN A 116 10.98 -13.82 -12.39
N GLU A 117 12.26 -13.39 -12.30
CA GLU A 117 13.07 -13.54 -11.08
C GLU A 117 12.41 -12.90 -9.85
N LEU A 118 11.91 -11.68 -10.00
CA LEU A 118 11.24 -10.97 -8.90
C LEU A 118 9.87 -11.57 -8.57
N ALA A 119 9.11 -11.97 -9.58
CA ALA A 119 7.84 -12.66 -9.36
C ALA A 119 8.06 -13.90 -8.50
N GLU A 120 8.95 -14.80 -8.91
CA GLU A 120 9.21 -16.07 -8.25
C GLU A 120 9.80 -15.91 -6.83
N HIS A 121 10.75 -14.99 -6.65
CA HIS A 121 11.50 -14.89 -5.39
C HIS A 121 10.94 -13.87 -4.39
N VAL A 122 10.22 -12.84 -4.87
CA VAL A 122 9.79 -11.74 -4.01
C VAL A 122 8.27 -11.69 -3.81
N PHE A 123 7.49 -11.80 -4.89
CA PHE A 123 6.06 -11.48 -4.86
C PHE A 123 5.13 -12.69 -4.81
N GLU A 124 5.45 -13.77 -5.53
CA GLU A 124 4.53 -14.89 -5.75
C GLU A 124 4.06 -15.54 -4.45
N GLU A 125 4.93 -15.78 -3.49
CA GLU A 125 4.57 -16.45 -2.25
C GLU A 125 3.49 -15.70 -1.46
N ASN A 126 3.67 -14.38 -1.27
CA ASN A 126 2.70 -13.57 -0.52
C ASN A 126 1.40 -13.37 -1.32
N PHE A 127 1.49 -13.17 -2.64
CA PHE A 127 0.31 -13.04 -3.49
C PHE A 127 -0.50 -14.35 -3.49
N ARG A 128 0.13 -15.47 -3.72
CA ARG A 128 -0.51 -16.79 -3.66
C ARG A 128 -1.16 -17.06 -2.30
N ARG A 129 -0.45 -16.73 -1.21
CA ARG A 129 -1.01 -16.86 0.14
C ARG A 129 -2.25 -15.99 0.32
N PHE A 130 -2.23 -14.76 -0.14
CA PHE A 130 -3.39 -13.88 -0.07
C PHE A 130 -4.57 -14.44 -0.87
N VAL A 131 -4.34 -14.95 -2.09
CA VAL A 131 -5.37 -15.63 -2.89
C VAL A 131 -5.95 -16.84 -2.16
N LEU A 132 -5.12 -17.65 -1.50
CA LEU A 132 -5.60 -18.82 -0.72
C LEU A 132 -6.47 -18.40 0.47
N ILE A 133 -6.11 -17.30 1.16
CA ILE A 133 -6.91 -16.74 2.27
C ILE A 133 -8.28 -16.27 1.74
N LEU A 134 -8.33 -15.59 0.60
CA LEU A 134 -9.60 -15.18 -0.04
C LEU A 134 -10.46 -16.39 -0.43
N ARG A 135 -9.85 -17.44 -1.01
CA ARG A 135 -10.56 -18.70 -1.33
C ARG A 135 -11.11 -19.40 -0.08
N ALA A 136 -10.40 -19.35 1.04
CA ALA A 136 -10.93 -19.85 2.31
C ALA A 136 -12.17 -19.08 2.76
N GLY A 137 -12.18 -17.74 2.61
CA GLY A 137 -13.35 -16.90 2.85
C GLY A 137 -14.53 -17.22 1.91
N GLN A 138 -14.26 -17.60 0.65
CA GLN A 138 -15.28 -18.12 -0.28
C GLN A 138 -15.82 -19.46 0.18
N GLY A 139 -14.94 -20.37 0.63
CA GLY A 139 -15.32 -21.69 1.12
C GLY A 139 -16.15 -21.66 2.41
N SER A 140 -15.94 -20.65 3.28
CA SER A 140 -16.77 -20.41 4.47
C SER A 140 -18.09 -19.70 4.20
N GLY A 141 -18.31 -19.23 2.95
CA GLY A 141 -19.51 -18.48 2.59
C GLY A 141 -19.49 -16.99 2.98
N GLU A 142 -18.39 -16.50 3.52
CA GLU A 142 -18.23 -15.07 3.88
C GLU A 142 -17.90 -14.20 2.66
N LEU A 143 -17.39 -14.79 1.58
CA LEU A 143 -17.15 -14.13 0.30
C LEU A 143 -17.91 -14.84 -0.82
N ARG A 144 -18.26 -14.08 -1.84
CA ARG A 144 -18.91 -14.58 -3.05
C ARG A 144 -18.03 -15.61 -3.77
N PRO A 145 -18.53 -16.84 -4.04
CA PRO A 145 -17.74 -17.91 -4.66
C PRO A 145 -17.52 -17.73 -6.17
N ASP A 146 -18.32 -16.87 -6.82
CA ASP A 146 -18.29 -16.61 -8.27
C ASP A 146 -17.21 -15.61 -8.71
N LEU A 147 -16.53 -14.95 -7.75
CA LEU A 147 -15.45 -14.00 -8.06
C LEU A 147 -14.10 -14.72 -8.13
N ASP A 148 -13.28 -14.31 -9.09
CA ASP A 148 -11.88 -14.75 -9.11
C ASP A 148 -11.11 -14.13 -7.95
N ALA A 149 -10.64 -14.99 -7.03
CA ALA A 149 -9.91 -14.55 -5.84
C ALA A 149 -8.59 -13.80 -6.17
N ALA A 150 -7.92 -14.15 -7.29
CA ALA A 150 -6.71 -13.45 -7.71
C ALA A 150 -7.05 -12.05 -8.25
N MET A 151 -8.19 -11.91 -8.94
CA MET A 151 -8.69 -10.59 -9.38
C MET A 151 -9.03 -9.72 -8.16
N VAL A 152 -9.73 -10.24 -7.17
CA VAL A 152 -10.06 -9.50 -5.93
C VAL A 152 -8.79 -9.06 -5.20
N ALA A 153 -7.79 -9.95 -5.08
CA ALA A 153 -6.48 -9.61 -4.51
C ALA A 153 -5.80 -8.47 -5.29
N THR A 154 -5.80 -8.57 -6.63
CA THR A 154 -5.19 -7.57 -7.51
C THR A 154 -5.87 -6.21 -7.39
N ILE A 155 -7.21 -6.17 -7.34
CA ILE A 155 -7.97 -4.93 -7.19
C ILE A 155 -7.66 -4.27 -5.84
N LEU A 156 -7.70 -5.02 -4.74
CA LEU A 156 -7.44 -4.49 -3.40
C LEU A 156 -6.02 -3.93 -3.27
N LEU A 157 -5.01 -4.71 -3.67
CA LEU A 157 -3.62 -4.27 -3.61
C LEU A 157 -3.36 -3.11 -4.57
N GLY A 158 -3.90 -3.18 -5.80
CA GLY A 158 -3.78 -2.15 -6.82
C GLY A 158 -4.41 -0.82 -6.42
N ALA A 159 -5.59 -0.85 -5.78
CA ALA A 159 -6.25 0.36 -5.27
C ALA A 159 -5.41 1.06 -4.18
N ASN A 160 -4.82 0.30 -3.25
CA ASN A 160 -3.92 0.84 -2.23
C ASN A 160 -2.64 1.44 -2.85
N VAL A 161 -2.07 0.76 -3.85
CA VAL A 161 -0.91 1.26 -4.61
C VAL A 161 -1.26 2.54 -5.36
N PHE A 162 -2.41 2.57 -6.03
CA PHE A 162 -2.88 3.78 -6.72
C PHE A 162 -3.09 4.94 -5.75
N PHE A 163 -3.71 4.70 -4.58
CA PHE A 163 -3.83 5.72 -3.53
C PHE A 163 -2.46 6.27 -3.15
N PHE A 164 -1.50 5.40 -2.87
CA PHE A 164 -0.15 5.79 -2.47
C PHE A 164 0.56 6.66 -3.53
N GLU A 165 0.54 6.24 -4.79
CA GLU A 165 1.21 6.94 -5.89
C GLU A 165 0.48 8.23 -6.29
N ALA A 166 -0.84 8.20 -6.38
CA ALA A 166 -1.64 9.32 -6.85
C ALA A 166 -1.91 10.39 -5.78
N ARG A 167 -1.70 10.09 -4.48
CA ARG A 167 -2.03 10.95 -3.36
C ARG A 167 -1.50 12.38 -3.52
N THR A 168 -0.23 12.51 -3.91
CA THR A 168 0.42 13.83 -4.05
C THR A 168 -0.28 14.69 -5.10
N LEU A 169 -0.81 14.10 -6.16
CA LEU A 169 -1.55 14.78 -7.22
C LEU A 169 -3.01 15.01 -6.82
N LEU A 170 -3.71 13.94 -6.47
CA LEU A 170 -5.16 13.96 -6.29
C LEU A 170 -5.64 14.79 -5.09
N ARG A 171 -4.81 14.96 -4.05
CA ARG A 171 -5.14 15.83 -2.91
C ARG A 171 -5.36 17.30 -3.31
N HIS A 172 -4.93 17.73 -4.51
CA HIS A 172 -5.14 19.07 -5.02
C HIS A 172 -6.44 19.20 -5.83
N PHE A 173 -7.16 18.09 -6.05
CA PHE A 173 -8.44 18.12 -6.76
C PHE A 173 -9.56 18.51 -5.79
N ARG A 174 -10.44 19.43 -6.18
CA ARG A 174 -11.47 20.02 -5.31
C ARG A 174 -12.45 18.98 -4.73
N ASP A 175 -12.73 17.91 -5.49
CA ASP A 175 -13.74 16.90 -5.15
C ASP A 175 -13.12 15.61 -4.57
N VAL A 176 -11.82 15.66 -4.20
CA VAL A 176 -11.07 14.50 -3.73
C VAL A 176 -10.60 14.72 -2.28
N GLU A 177 -11.52 14.50 -1.32
CA GLU A 177 -11.20 14.65 0.10
C GLU A 177 -10.63 13.38 0.73
N PHE A 178 -10.91 12.20 0.18
CA PHE A 178 -10.52 10.91 0.76
C PHE A 178 -9.00 10.67 0.80
N MET A 179 -8.22 11.43 0.02
CA MET A 179 -6.75 11.33 0.03
C MET A 179 -6.11 11.77 1.36
N GLU A 180 -6.82 12.53 2.18
CA GLU A 180 -6.38 12.91 3.53
C GLU A 180 -6.89 11.94 4.62
N LYS A 181 -7.66 10.92 4.22
CA LYS A 181 -8.30 9.94 5.12
C LYS A 181 -8.07 8.52 4.65
N PRO A 182 -6.84 7.98 4.76
CA PRO A 182 -6.49 6.65 4.26
C PRO A 182 -7.35 5.53 4.87
N GLU A 183 -7.77 5.66 6.13
CA GLU A 183 -8.65 4.69 6.79
C GLU A 183 -10.04 4.67 6.13
N GLN A 184 -10.61 5.83 5.86
CA GLN A 184 -11.92 5.93 5.17
C GLN A 184 -11.84 5.37 3.74
N PHE A 185 -10.71 5.57 3.06
CA PHE A 185 -10.49 5.00 1.73
C PHE A 185 -10.50 3.47 1.78
N THR A 186 -9.77 2.86 2.71
CA THR A 186 -9.69 1.39 2.80
C THR A 186 -11.00 0.76 3.29
N GLU A 187 -11.73 1.40 4.20
CA GLU A 187 -13.08 0.96 4.61
C GLU A 187 -14.03 0.97 3.41
N MET A 188 -14.07 2.05 2.63
CA MET A 188 -14.91 2.16 1.45
C MET A 188 -14.50 1.18 0.35
N LEU A 189 -13.19 0.98 0.13
CA LEU A 189 -12.68 0.02 -0.84
C LEU A 189 -13.18 -1.39 -0.51
N VAL A 190 -13.09 -1.82 0.74
CA VAL A 190 -13.54 -3.15 1.17
C VAL A 190 -15.06 -3.24 1.08
N ASP A 191 -15.81 -2.20 1.45
CA ASP A 191 -17.26 -2.17 1.30
C ASP A 191 -17.68 -2.36 -0.18
N ILE A 192 -17.03 -1.66 -1.11
CA ILE A 192 -17.25 -1.81 -2.55
C ILE A 192 -16.92 -3.24 -3.02
N LEU A 193 -15.84 -3.83 -2.55
CA LEU A 193 -15.46 -5.20 -2.93
C LEU A 193 -16.44 -6.24 -2.41
N LEU A 194 -17.06 -6.02 -1.25
CA LEU A 194 -18.00 -6.94 -0.62
C LEU A 194 -19.43 -6.80 -1.19
N HIS A 195 -19.87 -5.58 -1.45
CA HIS A 195 -21.25 -5.28 -1.78
C HIS A 195 -21.46 -4.73 -3.20
N GLY A 196 -20.40 -4.34 -3.90
CA GLY A 196 -20.45 -3.69 -5.20
C GLY A 196 -20.87 -2.22 -5.14
N ILE A 197 -21.04 -1.60 -6.31
CA ILE A 197 -21.44 -0.19 -6.49
C ILE A 197 -22.90 -0.02 -6.94
N GLY A 198 -23.61 -1.13 -7.20
CA GLY A 198 -25.01 -1.10 -7.55
C GLY A 198 -25.91 -0.74 -6.36
N PRO A 199 -27.20 -0.44 -6.61
CA PRO A 199 -28.15 -0.18 -5.53
C PRO A 199 -28.19 -1.37 -4.57
N SER A 200 -27.93 -1.11 -3.29
CA SER A 200 -27.96 -2.15 -2.26
C SER A 200 -29.38 -2.69 -2.12
N PRO A 201 -29.57 -4.02 -2.12
CA PRO A 201 -30.89 -4.60 -1.82
C PRO A 201 -31.32 -4.34 -0.35
N HIS A 202 -30.39 -3.87 0.48
CA HIS A 202 -30.69 -3.46 1.87
C HIS A 202 -30.38 -1.96 2.02
N PRO A 203 -31.27 -1.17 2.72
CA PRO A 203 -31.01 0.23 2.94
C PRO A 203 -29.75 0.38 3.79
N VAL A 204 -28.69 0.89 3.18
CA VAL A 204 -27.51 1.35 3.90
C VAL A 204 -27.99 2.42 4.87
N ARG A 205 -27.84 2.21 6.17
CA ARG A 205 -28.02 3.29 7.16
C ARG A 205 -26.96 4.35 6.86
N SER A 206 -27.34 5.30 6.03
CA SER A 206 -26.53 6.48 5.74
C SER A 206 -26.26 7.20 7.07
N ARG A 207 -25.05 7.08 7.55
CA ARG A 207 -24.54 7.96 8.59
C ARG A 207 -24.49 9.35 7.94
N PRO A 208 -25.30 10.33 8.42
CA PRO A 208 -25.32 11.63 7.79
C PRO A 208 -23.92 12.22 7.86
N LEU A 209 -23.36 12.53 6.72
CA LEU A 209 -22.21 13.43 6.63
C LEU A 209 -22.64 14.70 7.36
N ARG A 210 -21.98 15.02 8.47
CA ARG A 210 -22.24 16.28 9.18
C ARG A 210 -21.95 17.39 8.18
N GLY A 211 -23.02 17.96 7.64
CA GLY A 211 -22.96 19.09 6.74
C GLY A 211 -22.21 20.24 7.41
N SER A 212 -21.17 20.70 6.78
CA SER A 212 -20.63 22.02 7.02
C SER A 212 -21.75 23.01 6.71
N GLY A 213 -22.34 23.54 7.80
CA GLY A 213 -23.40 24.52 7.67
C GLY A 213 -22.92 25.71 6.84
N SER A 214 -23.36 25.78 5.60
CA SER A 214 -23.32 26.99 4.80
C SER A 214 -24.21 28.02 5.50
N ARG A 215 -23.59 28.97 6.18
CA ARG A 215 -24.22 30.22 6.58
C ARG A 215 -24.58 30.97 5.30
N ILE A 216 -25.77 30.71 4.77
CA ILE A 216 -26.35 31.57 3.75
C ILE A 216 -26.63 32.90 4.45
N ASN A 217 -25.89 33.90 4.01
CA ASN A 217 -25.96 35.29 4.43
C ASN A 217 -27.40 35.82 4.18
N ARG A 218 -28.12 36.15 5.26
CA ARG A 218 -29.50 36.68 5.22
C ARG A 218 -29.56 38.17 4.86
N ASP A 219 -28.46 38.77 4.37
CA ASP A 219 -28.40 40.23 4.18
C ASP A 219 -28.78 40.71 2.77
N THR A 220 -29.15 39.81 1.84
CA THR A 220 -29.55 40.23 0.47
C THR A 220 -31.06 40.43 0.28
N ALA A 221 -31.89 40.10 1.27
CA ALA A 221 -33.33 40.27 1.15
C ALA A 221 -33.89 41.63 1.58
N ALA A 222 -33.04 42.49 2.20
CA ALA A 222 -33.48 43.81 2.68
C ALA A 222 -33.30 44.96 1.64
N ALA A 223 -32.50 44.75 0.59
CA ALA A 223 -32.21 45.78 -0.42
C ALA A 223 -33.26 45.90 -1.54
N ALA A 224 -34.11 44.86 -1.73
CA ALA A 224 -35.09 44.86 -2.86
C ALA A 224 -36.44 45.54 -2.56
N ARG A 225 -36.67 46.07 -1.35
CA ARG A 225 -37.96 46.72 -0.98
C ARG A 225 -37.94 48.26 -0.92
N ARG A 226 -36.84 48.92 -1.27
CA ARG A 226 -36.75 50.40 -1.22
C ARG A 226 -36.82 51.13 -2.57
N ASN A 227 -37.09 50.44 -3.67
CA ASN A 227 -37.16 51.13 -4.99
C ASN A 227 -38.50 50.94 -5.68
N ARG A 228 -39.61 50.95 -4.95
CA ARG A 228 -40.97 51.17 -5.47
C ARG A 228 -41.76 52.08 -4.51
N LYS A 229 -41.50 53.36 -4.63
CA LYS A 229 -42.46 54.44 -4.41
C LYS A 229 -42.00 55.64 -5.25
#